data_d12ceb44c9c8d43c8808b62e296caf32
#
_entry.id   d12ceb44c9c8d43c8808b62e296caf32
#
_cell.length_a   1.000
_cell.length_b   1.000
_cell.length_c   1.000
_cell.angle_alpha   90.00
_cell.angle_beta   90.00
_cell.angle_gamma   90.00
#
_symmetry.space_group_name_H-M   'P 1'
#
loop_
_entity.id
_entity.type
_entity.pdbx_description
1 polymer ?
#
loop_
_entity_poly.entity_id
_entity_poly.type
_entity_poly.pdbx_seq_one_letter_code
_entity_poly.pdbx_strand_id
1 'polypeptide(L)'
;LIGKEIPAETVKSIVSSLEMRIDAETQEGIELTVPAYRVDVQRPCDVVEDILRIYGYNNVEIPATIKSSLSVVGEPDKSHRLQNLVGEQLVGAGFNEILNNSLQRGAYCNGLEQYKPEQSVVLMNPLSNDLNALRQTLLFGGLECIARNSNYKNPNLRLFEYGNCYHFNAERKCKDIVPGVSSSRDPEVIKHVLDAYSEEAHMALWITGKRVTGSWAHPDEDMTFAELKAHVMNVFYRIGLPMGMLVFAQGTNDIYDKSILVQNRGGKTLAEMGIVSGRILSQFGIDAPVYFADLQWNALMKAVRNQSVTYREISKYPAVSRDLALLLDEG
;
A
#
# COMPACT_ATOMS: atom_id res chain seq x y z
N LEU A 1 -29.15 4.35 17.43
CA LEU A 1 -28.78 3.20 16.57
C LEU A 1 -29.79 3.01 15.45
N ILE A 2 -31.09 2.97 15.74
CA ILE A 2 -32.16 2.70 14.75
C ILE A 2 -32.36 3.86 13.77
N GLY A 3 -32.17 5.10 14.20
CA GLY A 3 -32.43 6.31 13.39
C GLY A 3 -33.91 6.70 13.30
N LYS A 4 -34.81 5.93 13.91
CA LYS A 4 -36.25 6.19 13.99
C LYS A 4 -36.72 5.93 15.43
N GLU A 5 -37.63 6.75 15.91
CA GLU A 5 -38.30 6.50 17.18
C GLU A 5 -39.37 5.41 17.01
N ILE A 6 -39.31 4.40 17.86
CA ILE A 6 -40.34 3.35 18.00
C ILE A 6 -41.12 3.67 19.25
N PRO A 7 -42.46 3.62 19.24
CA PRO A 7 -43.27 3.87 20.44
C PRO A 7 -42.84 2.95 21.59
N ALA A 8 -42.71 3.50 22.78
CA ALA A 8 -42.23 2.76 23.96
C ALA A 8 -43.08 1.52 24.26
N GLU A 9 -44.39 1.59 24.10
CA GLU A 9 -45.29 0.45 24.28
C GLU A 9 -45.02 -0.68 23.29
N THR A 10 -44.65 -0.34 22.06
CA THR A 10 -44.23 -1.32 21.02
C THR A 10 -42.93 -1.99 21.43
N VAL A 11 -41.94 -1.22 21.90
CA VAL A 11 -40.66 -1.76 22.37
C VAL A 11 -40.88 -2.70 23.54
N LYS A 12 -41.67 -2.31 24.53
CA LYS A 12 -41.99 -3.14 25.71
C LYS A 12 -42.70 -4.44 25.32
N SER A 13 -43.65 -4.36 24.39
CA SER A 13 -44.34 -5.53 23.87
C SER A 13 -43.36 -6.51 23.19
N ILE A 14 -42.43 -5.98 22.39
CA ILE A 14 -41.43 -6.79 21.69
C ILE A 14 -40.48 -7.46 22.71
N VAL A 15 -39.89 -6.71 23.63
CA VAL A 15 -38.92 -7.29 24.58
C VAL A 15 -39.59 -8.30 25.50
N SER A 16 -40.86 -8.05 25.89
CA SER A 16 -41.64 -9.04 26.68
C SER A 16 -41.95 -10.32 25.89
N SER A 17 -42.20 -10.20 24.56
CA SER A 17 -42.41 -11.37 23.70
C SER A 17 -41.13 -12.18 23.49
N LEU A 18 -39.98 -11.59 23.72
CA LEU A 18 -38.66 -12.23 23.70
C LEU A 18 -38.25 -12.80 25.09
N GLU A 19 -39.18 -12.86 26.01
CA GLU A 19 -38.98 -13.32 27.40
C GLU A 19 -37.95 -12.48 28.18
N MET A 20 -37.65 -11.28 27.74
CA MET A 20 -36.81 -10.34 28.48
C MET A 20 -37.65 -9.64 29.55
N ARG A 21 -37.16 -9.64 30.78
CA ARG A 21 -37.88 -9.00 31.91
C ARG A 21 -37.49 -7.52 31.97
N ILE A 22 -38.50 -6.65 32.07
CA ILE A 22 -38.29 -5.23 32.30
C ILE A 22 -38.12 -5.03 33.81
N ASP A 23 -36.97 -4.61 34.28
CA ASP A 23 -36.66 -4.41 35.69
C ASP A 23 -36.95 -2.97 36.15
N ALA A 24 -36.65 -1.99 35.30
CA ALA A 24 -36.94 -0.57 35.56
C ALA A 24 -37.14 0.23 34.28
N GLU A 25 -37.93 1.28 34.40
CA GLU A 25 -38.07 2.34 33.38
C GLU A 25 -37.50 3.65 33.93
N THR A 26 -36.63 4.28 33.16
CA THR A 26 -36.03 5.59 33.47
C THR A 26 -36.24 6.56 32.32
N GLN A 27 -35.94 7.84 32.53
CA GLN A 27 -35.99 8.81 31.46
C GLN A 27 -34.92 8.55 30.39
N GLU A 28 -33.86 7.81 30.73
CA GLU A 28 -32.74 7.52 29.84
C GLU A 28 -32.92 6.19 29.09
N GLY A 29 -33.83 5.30 29.53
CA GLY A 29 -34.03 4.00 28.87
C GLY A 29 -34.75 2.99 29.74
N ILE A 30 -34.69 1.73 29.31
CA ILE A 30 -35.33 0.58 29.96
C ILE A 30 -34.20 -0.37 30.41
N GLU A 31 -34.22 -0.73 31.68
CA GLU A 31 -33.34 -1.76 32.21
C GLU A 31 -33.98 -3.15 32.01
N LEU A 32 -33.23 -4.07 31.44
CA LEU A 32 -33.71 -5.39 31.04
C LEU A 32 -32.83 -6.47 31.63
N THR A 33 -33.49 -7.55 32.15
CA THR A 33 -32.83 -8.82 32.41
C THR A 33 -33.07 -9.75 31.24
N VAL A 34 -32.00 -10.17 30.58
CA VAL A 34 -32.03 -11.13 29.48
C VAL A 34 -32.01 -12.56 30.02
N PRO A 35 -32.84 -13.48 29.51
CA PRO A 35 -32.82 -14.88 29.94
C PRO A 35 -31.46 -15.54 29.77
N ALA A 36 -31.03 -16.36 30.72
CA ALA A 36 -29.71 -16.96 30.73
C ALA A 36 -29.40 -17.89 29.52
N TYR A 37 -30.41 -18.38 28.84
CA TYR A 37 -30.23 -19.21 27.63
C TYR A 37 -29.93 -18.38 26.39
N ARG A 38 -30.17 -17.05 26.41
CA ARG A 38 -29.83 -16.13 25.32
C ARG A 38 -28.37 -15.66 25.47
N VAL A 39 -27.43 -16.58 25.21
CA VAL A 39 -25.97 -16.31 25.32
C VAL A 39 -25.45 -15.36 24.26
N ASP A 40 -26.23 -15.15 23.24
CA ASP A 40 -25.95 -14.24 22.09
C ASP A 40 -26.23 -12.77 22.45
N VAL A 41 -27.14 -12.49 23.39
CA VAL A 41 -27.54 -11.13 23.76
C VAL A 41 -26.75 -10.65 24.97
N GLN A 42 -25.66 -9.94 24.73
CA GLN A 42 -24.72 -9.49 25.78
C GLN A 42 -24.64 -7.97 25.91
N ARG A 43 -25.05 -7.23 24.87
CA ARG A 43 -24.90 -5.78 24.78
C ARG A 43 -26.23 -5.13 24.39
N PRO A 44 -26.40 -3.83 24.68
CA PRO A 44 -27.59 -3.10 24.27
C PRO A 44 -27.88 -3.16 22.76
N CYS A 45 -26.84 -3.21 21.91
CA CYS A 45 -27.03 -3.32 20.48
C CYS A 45 -27.65 -4.65 20.04
N ASP A 46 -27.40 -5.74 20.78
CA ASP A 46 -27.97 -7.05 20.49
C ASP A 46 -29.49 -7.07 20.77
N VAL A 47 -29.91 -6.36 21.84
CA VAL A 47 -31.35 -6.13 22.12
C VAL A 47 -32.01 -5.27 21.05
N VAL A 48 -31.31 -4.22 20.60
CA VAL A 48 -31.80 -3.35 19.51
C VAL A 48 -31.97 -4.13 18.21
N GLU A 49 -31.06 -5.05 17.90
CA GLU A 49 -31.19 -5.94 16.75
C GLU A 49 -32.45 -6.81 16.86
N ASP A 50 -32.70 -7.44 17.99
CA ASP A 50 -33.89 -8.27 18.21
C ASP A 50 -35.18 -7.44 18.09
N ILE A 51 -35.20 -6.22 18.63
CA ILE A 51 -36.33 -5.31 18.48
C ILE A 51 -36.60 -5.02 17.02
N LEU A 52 -35.53 -4.72 16.22
CA LEU A 52 -35.66 -4.44 14.80
C LEU A 52 -36.14 -5.66 14.00
N ARG A 53 -35.72 -6.85 14.34
CA ARG A 53 -36.17 -8.09 13.70
C ARG A 53 -37.68 -8.29 13.82
N ILE A 54 -38.25 -8.01 14.99
CA ILE A 54 -39.69 -8.18 15.23
C ILE A 54 -40.46 -6.97 14.71
N TYR A 55 -39.95 -5.77 14.92
CA TYR A 55 -40.55 -4.53 14.36
C TYR A 55 -40.59 -4.55 12.85
N GLY A 56 -39.59 -5.15 12.22
CA GLY A 56 -39.40 -5.26 10.78
C GLY A 56 -38.47 -4.16 10.25
N TYR A 57 -37.36 -4.56 9.63
CA TYR A 57 -36.38 -3.64 9.02
C TYR A 57 -37.00 -2.74 7.97
N ASN A 58 -38.00 -3.24 7.21
CA ASN A 58 -38.69 -2.46 6.18
C ASN A 58 -39.56 -1.32 6.73
N ASN A 59 -39.86 -1.33 8.02
CA ASN A 59 -40.60 -0.27 8.69
C ASN A 59 -39.70 0.90 9.11
N VAL A 60 -38.39 0.77 8.93
CA VAL A 60 -37.43 1.87 9.15
C VAL A 60 -37.18 2.55 7.83
N GLU A 61 -37.53 3.83 7.74
CA GLU A 61 -37.34 4.64 6.55
C GLU A 61 -35.84 4.88 6.30
N ILE A 62 -35.41 4.70 5.07
CA ILE A 62 -34.07 5.10 4.64
C ILE A 62 -34.09 6.60 4.38
N PRO A 63 -33.33 7.42 5.17
CA PRO A 63 -33.34 8.85 4.96
C PRO A 63 -32.75 9.21 3.60
N ALA A 64 -33.35 10.16 2.90
CA ALA A 64 -32.86 10.66 1.61
C ALA A 64 -31.50 11.38 1.74
N THR A 65 -31.14 11.80 2.95
CA THR A 65 -29.88 12.53 3.23
C THR A 65 -29.25 12.03 4.50
N ILE A 66 -27.94 11.84 4.46
CA ILE A 66 -27.11 11.53 5.63
C ILE A 66 -26.43 12.83 6.07
N LYS A 67 -26.66 13.23 7.33
CA LYS A 67 -25.90 14.32 7.94
C LYS A 67 -24.65 13.75 8.58
N SER A 68 -23.51 14.03 8.00
CA SER A 68 -22.20 13.65 8.54
C SER A 68 -21.30 14.88 8.60
N SER A 69 -20.57 15.04 9.70
CA SER A 69 -19.48 16.03 9.76
C SER A 69 -18.21 15.37 9.24
N LEU A 70 -17.86 15.67 8.00
CA LEU A 70 -16.58 15.25 7.40
C LEU A 70 -15.50 16.27 7.80
N SER A 71 -15.05 16.22 9.03
CA SER A 71 -14.24 17.31 9.60
C SER A 71 -12.73 17.10 9.53
N VAL A 72 -12.23 15.92 9.17
CA VAL A 72 -10.78 15.64 9.25
C VAL A 72 -10.26 14.96 8.00
N VAL A 73 -9.39 15.69 7.28
CA VAL A 73 -8.53 15.11 6.26
C VAL A 73 -7.24 14.66 6.96
N GLY A 74 -7.06 13.35 7.15
CA GLY A 74 -5.88 12.78 7.81
C GLY A 74 -4.70 12.55 6.86
N GLU A 75 -3.56 12.15 7.41
CA GLU A 75 -2.41 11.72 6.60
C GLU A 75 -2.73 10.51 5.68
N PRO A 76 -3.55 9.51 6.09
CA PRO A 76 -4.00 8.46 5.18
C PRO A 76 -4.75 8.98 3.94
N ASP A 77 -5.61 10.00 4.11
CA ASP A 77 -6.37 10.59 2.99
C ASP A 77 -5.45 11.26 1.98
N LYS A 78 -4.40 11.94 2.47
CA LYS A 78 -3.37 12.51 1.59
C LYS A 78 -2.61 11.44 0.83
N SER A 79 -2.26 10.34 1.49
CA SER A 79 -1.59 9.20 0.86
C SER A 79 -2.46 8.63 -0.26
N HIS A 80 -3.72 8.33 -0.01
CA HIS A 80 -4.66 7.84 -1.01
C HIS A 80 -4.84 8.80 -2.18
N ARG A 81 -4.97 10.10 -1.90
CA ARG A 81 -5.09 11.11 -2.95
C ARG A 81 -3.86 11.14 -3.85
N LEU A 82 -2.67 11.01 -3.28
CA LEU A 82 -1.42 10.99 -4.06
C LEU A 82 -1.25 9.66 -4.80
N GLN A 83 -1.66 8.54 -4.24
CA GLN A 83 -1.70 7.24 -4.94
C GLN A 83 -2.60 7.33 -6.18
N ASN A 84 -3.81 7.85 -6.04
CA ASN A 84 -4.71 8.03 -7.18
C ASN A 84 -4.12 8.97 -8.24
N LEU A 85 -3.55 10.10 -7.81
CA LEU A 85 -2.93 11.08 -8.71
C LEU A 85 -1.79 10.48 -9.55
N VAL A 86 -0.95 9.67 -8.92
CA VAL A 86 0.16 8.98 -9.57
C VAL A 86 -0.34 7.80 -10.40
N GLY A 87 -1.31 7.05 -9.89
CA GLY A 87 -1.95 5.93 -10.61
C GLY A 87 -2.58 6.39 -11.92
N GLU A 88 -3.37 7.48 -11.91
CA GLU A 88 -3.94 8.07 -13.12
C GLU A 88 -2.87 8.48 -14.14
N GLN A 89 -1.76 9.05 -13.68
CA GLN A 89 -0.63 9.41 -14.55
C GLN A 89 0.00 8.18 -15.20
N LEU A 90 0.22 7.11 -14.42
CA LEU A 90 0.82 5.88 -14.92
C LEU A 90 -0.12 5.14 -15.88
N VAL A 91 -1.40 5.06 -15.57
CA VAL A 91 -2.41 4.49 -16.48
C VAL A 91 -2.46 5.28 -17.79
N GLY A 92 -2.41 6.61 -17.73
CA GLY A 92 -2.29 7.47 -18.91
C GLY A 92 -1.00 7.24 -19.70
N ALA A 93 0.07 6.73 -19.10
CA ALA A 93 1.33 6.33 -19.74
C ALA A 93 1.34 4.83 -20.18
N GLY A 94 0.21 4.13 -20.09
CA GLY A 94 0.04 2.75 -20.54
C GLY A 94 0.47 1.69 -19.53
N PHE A 95 0.55 2.04 -18.25
CA PHE A 95 0.76 1.06 -17.18
C PHE A 95 -0.57 0.42 -16.77
N ASN A 96 -0.49 -0.83 -16.31
CA ASN A 96 -1.58 -1.54 -15.66
C ASN A 96 -1.25 -1.68 -14.18
N GLU A 97 -2.22 -1.35 -13.32
CA GLU A 97 -2.11 -1.63 -11.90
C GLU A 97 -2.30 -3.11 -11.65
N ILE A 98 -1.43 -3.68 -10.81
CA ILE A 98 -1.54 -5.07 -10.36
C ILE A 98 -1.68 -5.11 -8.84
N LEU A 99 -2.28 -6.17 -8.34
CA LEU A 99 -2.42 -6.44 -6.92
C LEU A 99 -2.01 -7.88 -6.67
N ASN A 100 -0.85 -8.06 -6.05
CA ASN A 100 -0.34 -9.37 -5.70
C ASN A 100 -0.58 -9.69 -4.22
N ASN A 101 -0.58 -10.99 -3.89
CA ASN A 101 -0.68 -11.43 -2.51
C ASN A 101 0.53 -10.95 -1.70
N SER A 102 0.29 -10.53 -0.46
CA SER A 102 1.38 -10.23 0.49
C SER A 102 2.11 -11.50 0.96
N LEU A 103 1.46 -12.66 0.88
CA LEU A 103 2.10 -13.95 1.11
C LEU A 103 2.77 -14.45 -0.17
N GLN A 104 3.99 -14.91 -0.02
CA GLN A 104 4.81 -15.45 -1.10
C GLN A 104 5.62 -16.66 -0.62
N ARG A 105 6.34 -17.27 -1.53
CA ARG A 105 7.34 -18.29 -1.23
C ARG A 105 8.56 -17.65 -0.56
N GLY A 106 8.80 -17.98 0.72
CA GLY A 106 9.95 -17.45 1.46
C GLY A 106 11.31 -17.78 0.82
N ALA A 107 11.37 -18.89 0.07
CA ALA A 107 12.58 -19.30 -0.65
C ALA A 107 13.05 -18.29 -1.73
N TYR A 108 12.23 -17.35 -2.16
CA TYR A 108 12.66 -16.28 -3.09
C TYR A 108 13.79 -15.40 -2.52
N CYS A 109 13.85 -15.29 -1.20
CA CYS A 109 14.90 -14.54 -0.52
C CYS A 109 16.21 -15.32 -0.31
N ASN A 110 16.27 -16.62 -0.68
CA ASN A 110 17.44 -17.45 -0.46
C ASN A 110 18.63 -16.94 -1.29
N GLY A 111 19.75 -16.73 -0.62
CA GLY A 111 20.99 -16.27 -1.24
C GLY A 111 20.97 -14.80 -1.67
N LEU A 112 20.04 -14.00 -1.16
CA LEU A 112 20.04 -12.54 -1.29
C LEU A 112 20.69 -11.90 -0.05
N GLU A 113 21.47 -10.86 -0.29
CA GLU A 113 22.13 -10.09 0.78
C GLU A 113 21.23 -8.98 1.31
N GLN A 114 20.45 -8.36 0.43
CA GLN A 114 19.55 -7.26 0.79
C GLN A 114 18.26 -7.75 1.47
N TYR A 115 17.72 -8.86 1.01
CA TYR A 115 16.48 -9.45 1.52
C TYR A 115 16.76 -10.80 2.16
N LYS A 116 17.31 -10.77 3.38
CA LYS A 116 17.79 -11.98 4.07
C LYS A 116 16.64 -12.86 4.52
N PRO A 117 16.75 -14.21 4.37
CA PRO A 117 15.74 -15.15 4.88
C PRO A 117 15.43 -14.97 6.37
N GLU A 118 16.43 -14.61 7.18
CA GLU A 118 16.30 -14.40 8.63
C GLU A 118 15.43 -13.18 8.97
N GLN A 119 15.26 -12.26 8.03
CA GLN A 119 14.41 -11.08 8.14
C GLN A 119 13.00 -11.32 7.59
N SER A 120 12.71 -12.51 7.09
CA SER A 120 11.37 -12.86 6.61
C SER A 120 10.41 -13.12 7.75
N VAL A 121 9.19 -12.61 7.62
CA VAL A 121 8.08 -12.96 8.51
C VAL A 121 7.49 -14.27 8.02
N VAL A 122 7.86 -15.37 8.65
CA VAL A 122 7.44 -16.73 8.27
C VAL A 122 6.19 -17.14 9.07
N LEU A 123 5.21 -17.71 8.38
CA LEU A 123 3.98 -18.20 9.00
C LEU A 123 4.23 -19.52 9.74
N MET A 124 3.65 -19.67 10.92
CA MET A 124 3.73 -20.93 11.69
C MET A 124 2.95 -22.06 11.03
N ASN A 125 1.78 -21.76 10.47
CA ASN A 125 0.89 -22.76 9.85
C ASN A 125 0.46 -22.25 8.46
N PRO A 126 1.34 -22.27 7.44
CA PRO A 126 1.00 -21.82 6.10
C PRO A 126 0.03 -22.80 5.42
N LEU A 127 -0.86 -22.26 4.59
CA LEU A 127 -1.79 -23.06 3.77
C LEU A 127 -1.04 -23.87 2.70
N SER A 128 0.10 -23.37 2.23
CA SER A 128 0.99 -24.06 1.29
C SER A 128 2.42 -23.57 1.45
N ASN A 129 3.39 -24.35 0.94
CA ASN A 129 4.80 -23.93 0.90
C ASN A 129 5.05 -22.73 -0.02
N ASP A 130 4.13 -22.45 -0.93
CA ASP A 130 4.23 -21.33 -1.87
C ASP A 130 3.73 -20.01 -1.25
N LEU A 131 3.05 -20.08 -0.11
CA LEU A 131 2.48 -18.94 0.61
C LEU A 131 2.88 -18.99 2.09
N ASN A 132 4.16 -19.19 2.38
CA ASN A 132 4.65 -19.44 3.73
C ASN A 132 5.33 -18.25 4.40
N ALA A 133 5.54 -17.14 3.69
CA ALA A 133 6.15 -15.94 4.25
C ALA A 133 5.53 -14.67 3.70
N LEU A 134 5.57 -13.58 4.49
CA LEU A 134 5.23 -12.25 4.01
C LEU A 134 6.39 -11.67 3.17
N ARG A 135 6.04 -10.95 2.12
CA ARG A 135 6.99 -10.36 1.16
C ARG A 135 7.85 -9.27 1.78
N GLN A 136 9.17 -9.32 1.53
CA GLN A 136 10.11 -8.24 1.88
C GLN A 136 10.24 -7.20 0.76
N THR A 137 9.83 -7.53 -0.46
CA THR A 137 9.85 -6.66 -1.65
C THR A 137 8.66 -6.99 -2.54
N LEU A 138 8.22 -6.01 -3.33
CA LEU A 138 7.18 -6.21 -4.34
C LEU A 138 7.70 -6.92 -5.60
N LEU A 139 9.03 -7.03 -5.77
CA LEU A 139 9.68 -7.55 -6.97
C LEU A 139 9.10 -8.90 -7.44
N PHE A 140 9.03 -9.87 -6.54
CA PHE A 140 8.73 -11.25 -6.90
C PHE A 140 7.30 -11.44 -7.39
N GLY A 141 6.31 -10.78 -6.76
CA GLY A 141 4.92 -10.82 -7.22
C GLY A 141 4.76 -10.25 -8.63
N GLY A 142 5.48 -9.16 -8.94
CA GLY A 142 5.52 -8.61 -10.30
C GLY A 142 6.19 -9.54 -11.30
N LEU A 143 7.27 -10.25 -10.92
CA LEU A 143 7.91 -11.25 -11.78
C LEU A 143 7.00 -12.46 -12.05
N GLU A 144 6.25 -12.95 -11.07
CA GLU A 144 5.23 -13.98 -11.27
C GLU A 144 4.16 -13.53 -12.27
N CYS A 145 3.72 -12.26 -12.14
CA CYS A 145 2.76 -11.66 -13.07
C CYS A 145 3.34 -11.59 -14.49
N ILE A 146 4.59 -11.15 -14.65
CA ILE A 146 5.29 -11.07 -15.94
C ILE A 146 5.42 -12.47 -16.56
N ALA A 147 5.90 -13.45 -15.80
CA ALA A 147 6.06 -14.83 -16.28
C ALA A 147 4.73 -15.41 -16.76
N ARG A 148 3.65 -15.21 -16.00
CA ARG A 148 2.31 -15.66 -16.39
C ARG A 148 1.87 -15.01 -17.70
N ASN A 149 2.00 -13.68 -17.83
CA ASN A 149 1.61 -12.96 -19.04
C ASN A 149 2.43 -13.38 -20.26
N SER A 150 3.74 -13.60 -20.10
CA SER A 150 4.60 -14.10 -21.16
C SER A 150 4.13 -15.46 -21.69
N ASN A 151 3.70 -16.37 -20.79
CA ASN A 151 3.14 -17.67 -21.17
C ASN A 151 1.83 -17.52 -21.97
N TYR A 152 1.06 -16.44 -21.74
CA TYR A 152 -0.11 -16.08 -22.54
C TYR A 152 0.22 -15.26 -23.80
N LYS A 153 1.51 -15.19 -24.19
CA LYS A 153 1.99 -14.42 -25.37
C LYS A 153 1.75 -12.92 -25.28
N ASN A 154 1.73 -12.39 -24.06
CA ASN A 154 1.66 -10.96 -23.78
C ASN A 154 2.96 -10.48 -23.07
N PRO A 155 4.10 -10.35 -23.80
CA PRO A 155 5.39 -10.07 -23.19
C PRO A 155 5.67 -8.57 -22.96
N ASN A 156 4.89 -7.67 -23.58
CA ASN A 156 5.14 -6.24 -23.56
C ASN A 156 4.34 -5.59 -22.43
N LEU A 157 4.96 -5.40 -21.28
CA LEU A 157 4.25 -5.03 -20.06
C LEU A 157 4.83 -3.78 -19.42
N ARG A 158 3.93 -2.93 -18.93
CA ARG A 158 4.18 -1.84 -18.00
C ARG A 158 3.23 -2.04 -16.82
N LEU A 159 3.80 -2.35 -15.67
CA LEU A 159 3.04 -2.70 -14.47
C LEU A 159 3.44 -1.80 -13.31
N PHE A 160 2.48 -1.52 -12.41
CA PHE A 160 2.76 -0.89 -11.14
C PHE A 160 1.90 -1.49 -10.03
N GLU A 161 2.38 -1.41 -8.80
CA GLU A 161 1.68 -1.89 -7.60
C GLU A 161 1.96 -0.97 -6.42
N TYR A 162 0.94 -0.68 -5.65
CA TYR A 162 1.07 -0.19 -4.28
C TYR A 162 0.90 -1.36 -3.33
N GLY A 163 1.84 -1.53 -2.41
CA GLY A 163 1.78 -2.65 -1.48
C GLY A 163 2.70 -2.47 -0.28
N ASN A 164 2.46 -3.28 0.73
CA ASN A 164 3.28 -3.28 1.93
C ASN A 164 4.34 -4.37 1.84
N CYS A 165 5.53 -4.06 2.34
CA CYS A 165 6.65 -4.96 2.55
C CYS A 165 6.86 -5.16 4.05
N TYR A 166 7.27 -6.36 4.45
CA TYR A 166 7.31 -6.78 5.84
C TYR A 166 8.69 -7.30 6.20
N HIS A 167 9.18 -6.90 7.38
CA HIS A 167 10.48 -7.34 7.86
C HIS A 167 10.40 -7.77 9.32
N PHE A 168 11.17 -8.78 9.66
CA PHE A 168 11.38 -9.25 11.02
C PHE A 168 12.80 -8.88 11.49
N ASN A 169 12.91 -8.34 12.70
CA ASN A 169 14.17 -8.05 13.34
C ASN A 169 14.29 -8.83 14.65
N ALA A 170 15.14 -9.87 14.64
CA ALA A 170 15.35 -10.73 15.79
C ALA A 170 15.92 -10.00 17.02
N GLU A 171 16.69 -8.94 16.83
CA GLU A 171 17.29 -8.16 17.94
C GLU A 171 16.25 -7.39 18.75
N ARG A 172 15.12 -7.03 18.11
CA ARG A 172 13.99 -6.33 18.75
C ARG A 172 12.95 -7.29 19.33
N LYS A 173 13.15 -8.61 19.19
CA LYS A 173 12.24 -9.61 19.74
C LYS A 173 12.24 -9.55 21.26
N CYS A 174 11.08 -9.31 21.87
CA CYS A 174 10.92 -9.37 23.31
C CYS A 174 11.21 -10.81 23.80
N LYS A 175 12.19 -10.96 24.72
CA LYS A 175 12.64 -12.28 25.20
C LYS A 175 11.66 -12.92 26.17
N ASP A 176 10.80 -12.12 26.81
CA ASP A 176 9.92 -12.54 27.89
C ASP A 176 8.52 -13.00 27.40
N ILE A 177 8.27 -12.92 26.08
CA ILE A 177 6.97 -13.26 25.52
C ILE A 177 7.12 -14.35 24.47
N VAL A 178 6.53 -15.52 24.77
CA VAL A 178 6.46 -16.63 23.83
C VAL A 178 5.18 -16.47 22.98
N PRO A 179 5.28 -16.26 21.67
CA PRO A 179 4.11 -16.19 20.80
C PRO A 179 3.24 -17.45 20.94
N GLY A 180 1.96 -17.26 21.15
CA GLY A 180 0.99 -18.34 21.30
C GLY A 180 0.79 -18.89 22.72
N VAL A 181 1.59 -18.48 23.70
CA VAL A 181 1.47 -18.91 25.12
C VAL A 181 0.91 -17.79 26.02
N SER A 182 1.14 -16.53 25.65
CA SER A 182 0.60 -15.40 26.41
C SER A 182 -0.80 -15.04 25.91
N SER A 183 -1.80 -15.28 26.73
CA SER A 183 -3.19 -14.85 26.54
C SER A 183 -3.41 -13.37 26.92
N SER A 184 -2.33 -12.61 27.11
CA SER A 184 -2.43 -11.21 27.51
C SER A 184 -3.07 -10.39 26.39
N ARG A 185 -4.22 -9.80 26.67
CA ARG A 185 -4.88 -8.77 25.85
C ARG A 185 -4.40 -7.36 26.20
N ASP A 186 -3.33 -7.25 26.99
CA ASP A 186 -2.75 -5.99 27.41
C ASP A 186 -2.11 -5.29 26.19
N PRO A 187 -2.57 -4.07 25.81
CA PRO A 187 -2.03 -3.32 24.66
C PRO A 187 -0.53 -3.06 24.74
N GLU A 188 0.04 -2.86 25.94
CA GLU A 188 1.48 -2.65 26.09
C GLU A 188 2.26 -3.92 25.79
N VAL A 189 1.78 -5.08 26.23
CA VAL A 189 2.42 -6.37 25.93
C VAL A 189 2.36 -6.67 24.44
N ILE A 190 1.21 -6.42 23.78
CA ILE A 190 1.04 -6.60 22.33
C ILE A 190 2.02 -5.70 21.57
N LYS A 191 2.17 -4.45 21.99
CA LYS A 191 3.10 -3.50 21.37
C LYS A 191 4.54 -4.03 21.39
N HIS A 192 5.02 -4.53 22.54
CA HIS A 192 6.37 -5.09 22.65
C HIS A 192 6.59 -6.35 21.81
N VAL A 193 5.56 -7.17 21.61
CA VAL A 193 5.64 -8.33 20.70
C VAL A 193 5.79 -7.88 19.26
N LEU A 194 5.11 -6.81 18.86
CA LEU A 194 5.12 -6.29 17.49
C LEU A 194 6.35 -5.45 17.17
N ASP A 195 7.14 -5.00 18.15
CA ASP A 195 8.35 -4.20 17.93
C ASP A 195 9.41 -4.89 17.05
N ALA A 196 9.36 -6.24 16.99
CA ALA A 196 10.23 -7.03 16.13
C ALA A 196 9.80 -7.04 14.65
N TYR A 197 8.60 -6.55 14.35
CA TYR A 197 8.05 -6.57 13.01
C TYR A 197 7.89 -5.15 12.48
N SER A 198 8.19 -4.96 11.20
CA SER A 198 7.91 -3.69 10.52
C SER A 198 7.09 -3.92 9.27
N GLU A 199 6.23 -2.95 8.97
CA GLU A 199 5.42 -2.87 7.78
C GLU A 199 5.67 -1.53 7.12
N GLU A 200 6.10 -1.56 5.85
CA GLU A 200 6.46 -0.37 5.10
C GLU A 200 5.70 -0.32 3.79
N ALA A 201 5.06 0.82 3.51
CA ALA A 201 4.36 1.02 2.25
C ALA A 201 5.36 1.35 1.14
N HIS A 202 5.26 0.62 0.05
CA HIS A 202 6.06 0.75 -1.16
C HIS A 202 5.18 0.97 -2.39
N MET A 203 5.78 1.50 -3.44
CA MET A 203 5.25 1.54 -4.78
C MET A 203 6.28 0.95 -5.72
N ALA A 204 5.87 0.04 -6.58
CA ALA A 204 6.77 -0.61 -7.51
C ALA A 204 6.34 -0.42 -8.96
N LEU A 205 7.32 -0.34 -9.87
CA LEU A 205 7.11 -0.30 -11.30
C LEU A 205 7.95 -1.40 -11.98
N TRP A 206 7.36 -2.06 -12.95
CA TRP A 206 8.04 -3.02 -13.84
C TRP A 206 7.76 -2.67 -15.29
N ILE A 207 8.79 -2.67 -16.12
CA ILE A 207 8.65 -2.59 -17.56
C ILE A 207 9.48 -3.68 -18.24
N THR A 208 8.94 -4.29 -19.27
CA THR A 208 9.61 -5.36 -20.04
C THR A 208 9.07 -5.45 -21.46
N GLY A 209 9.83 -6.07 -22.34
CA GLY A 209 9.45 -6.33 -23.73
C GLY A 209 9.67 -5.13 -24.64
N LYS A 210 8.76 -4.89 -25.56
CA LYS A 210 8.83 -3.84 -26.55
C LYS A 210 8.20 -2.54 -26.07
N ARG A 211 8.86 -1.42 -26.32
CA ARG A 211 8.29 -0.08 -26.18
C ARG A 211 7.26 0.20 -27.28
N VAL A 212 7.66 -0.11 -28.51
CA VAL A 212 6.83 0.00 -29.69
C VAL A 212 6.90 -1.33 -30.42
N THR A 213 5.74 -1.91 -30.70
CA THR A 213 5.64 -3.09 -31.55
C THR A 213 5.76 -2.69 -33.00
N GLY A 214 6.55 -3.41 -33.78
CA GLY A 214 6.80 -3.14 -35.19
C GLY A 214 5.54 -3.07 -36.02
N SER A 215 5.51 -2.14 -36.93
CA SER A 215 4.43 -1.93 -37.90
C SER A 215 5.05 -1.55 -39.25
N TRP A 216 4.20 -1.34 -40.26
CA TRP A 216 4.64 -0.85 -41.55
C TRP A 216 5.35 0.52 -41.47
N ALA A 217 5.05 1.32 -40.45
CA ALA A 217 5.55 2.68 -40.28
C ALA A 217 6.74 2.76 -39.29
N HIS A 218 6.92 1.77 -38.41
CA HIS A 218 7.91 1.81 -37.34
C HIS A 218 8.56 0.44 -37.13
N PRO A 219 9.90 0.38 -36.91
CA PRO A 219 10.55 -0.83 -36.45
C PRO A 219 10.14 -1.17 -35.00
N ASP A 220 10.45 -2.39 -34.57
CA ASP A 220 10.38 -2.76 -33.16
C ASP A 220 11.38 -1.93 -32.34
N GLU A 221 10.94 -1.45 -31.20
CA GLU A 221 11.80 -0.78 -30.23
C GLU A 221 11.69 -1.46 -28.87
N ASP A 222 12.81 -1.86 -28.28
CA ASP A 222 12.85 -2.48 -26.98
C ASP A 222 12.67 -1.46 -25.86
N MET A 223 12.09 -1.90 -24.72
CA MET A 223 12.11 -1.14 -23.49
C MET A 223 13.55 -0.90 -23.04
N THR A 224 13.78 0.23 -22.39
CA THR A 224 15.09 0.61 -21.86
C THR A 224 15.01 1.07 -20.41
N PHE A 225 16.16 1.02 -19.73
CA PHE A 225 16.27 1.59 -18.39
C PHE A 225 15.95 3.10 -18.35
N ALA A 226 16.27 3.82 -19.42
CA ALA A 226 15.98 5.25 -19.51
C ALA A 226 14.48 5.56 -19.44
N GLU A 227 13.64 4.68 -20.01
CA GLU A 227 12.18 4.82 -19.91
C GLU A 227 11.69 4.59 -18.46
N LEU A 228 12.15 3.52 -17.79
CA LEU A 228 11.81 3.33 -16.37
C LEU A 228 12.18 4.57 -15.56
N LYS A 229 13.42 5.06 -15.74
CA LYS A 229 13.89 6.26 -15.05
C LYS A 229 13.01 7.47 -15.35
N ALA A 230 12.60 7.68 -16.59
CA ALA A 230 11.72 8.79 -16.97
C ALA A 230 10.37 8.71 -16.27
N HIS A 231 9.75 7.53 -16.19
CA HIS A 231 8.50 7.33 -15.47
C HIS A 231 8.64 7.57 -13.96
N VAL A 232 9.70 7.07 -13.34
CA VAL A 232 10.00 7.33 -11.92
C VAL A 232 10.21 8.82 -11.65
N MET A 233 10.96 9.52 -12.51
CA MET A 233 11.17 10.97 -12.38
C MET A 233 9.86 11.75 -12.56
N ASN A 234 9.00 11.32 -13.48
CA ASN A 234 7.67 11.91 -13.66
C ASN A 234 6.78 11.73 -12.42
N VAL A 235 6.86 10.57 -11.76
CA VAL A 235 6.18 10.35 -10.46
C VAL A 235 6.68 11.35 -9.43
N PHE A 236 7.99 11.51 -9.25
CA PHE A 236 8.55 12.48 -8.32
C PHE A 236 8.12 13.92 -8.63
N TYR A 237 8.18 14.30 -9.89
CA TYR A 237 7.74 15.62 -10.33
C TYR A 237 6.25 15.84 -10.01
N ARG A 238 5.41 14.83 -10.27
CA ARG A 238 3.97 14.88 -10.04
C ARG A 238 3.59 15.09 -8.58
N ILE A 239 4.34 14.48 -7.65
CA ILE A 239 4.11 14.64 -6.21
C ILE A 239 4.80 15.88 -5.61
N GLY A 240 5.51 16.68 -6.43
CA GLY A 240 6.14 17.92 -6.01
C GLY A 240 7.62 17.80 -5.59
N LEU A 241 8.31 16.74 -5.99
CA LEU A 241 9.75 16.54 -5.77
C LEU A 241 10.54 16.80 -7.07
N PRO A 242 10.97 18.06 -7.33
CA PRO A 242 11.73 18.37 -8.53
C PRO A 242 13.15 17.80 -8.47
N MET A 243 13.73 17.54 -9.65
CA MET A 243 15.07 16.95 -9.82
C MET A 243 16.17 17.61 -8.96
N GLY A 244 16.11 18.93 -8.78
CA GLY A 244 17.10 19.67 -7.98
C GLY A 244 17.09 19.33 -6.47
N MET A 245 16.11 18.57 -5.99
CA MET A 245 16.06 18.08 -4.60
C MET A 245 16.56 16.64 -4.45
N LEU A 246 16.89 15.99 -5.57
CA LEU A 246 17.27 14.58 -5.62
C LEU A 246 18.78 14.44 -5.80
N VAL A 247 19.33 13.42 -5.16
CA VAL A 247 20.71 12.98 -5.31
C VAL A 247 20.70 11.55 -5.86
N PHE A 248 21.53 11.30 -6.86
CA PHE A 248 21.67 10.00 -7.48
C PHE A 248 22.97 9.35 -7.05
N ALA A 249 22.90 8.08 -6.63
CA ALA A 249 24.05 7.28 -6.27
C ALA A 249 23.97 5.91 -6.96
N GLN A 250 25.08 5.23 -7.03
CA GLN A 250 25.10 3.84 -7.49
C GLN A 250 24.44 2.95 -6.45
N GLY A 251 23.53 2.07 -6.87
CA GLY A 251 22.94 1.04 -6.02
C GLY A 251 23.87 -0.16 -5.87
N THR A 252 23.68 -0.87 -4.76
CA THR A 252 24.45 -2.09 -4.41
C THR A 252 23.57 -3.28 -4.11
N ASN A 253 22.25 -3.15 -4.32
CA ASN A 253 21.28 -4.21 -4.05
C ASN A 253 21.46 -5.36 -5.07
N ASP A 254 21.62 -6.55 -4.58
CA ASP A 254 21.95 -7.76 -5.34
C ASP A 254 20.76 -8.34 -6.16
N ILE A 255 19.58 -7.72 -6.05
CA ILE A 255 18.48 -8.04 -6.96
C ILE A 255 18.67 -7.43 -8.36
N TYR A 256 19.60 -6.50 -8.50
CA TYR A 256 19.91 -5.85 -9.76
C TYR A 256 21.30 -6.22 -10.30
N ASP A 257 21.43 -6.29 -11.61
CA ASP A 257 22.75 -6.29 -12.25
C ASP A 257 23.40 -4.90 -12.21
N LYS A 258 22.56 -3.87 -12.36
CA LYS A 258 22.93 -2.47 -12.20
C LYS A 258 21.75 -1.68 -11.69
N SER A 259 21.98 -0.80 -10.70
CA SER A 259 20.93 0.04 -10.16
C SER A 259 21.41 1.47 -9.85
N ILE A 260 20.42 2.34 -9.69
CA ILE A 260 20.59 3.72 -9.26
C ILE A 260 19.72 3.93 -8.03
N LEU A 261 20.32 4.44 -6.97
CA LEU A 261 19.63 4.97 -5.80
C LEU A 261 19.21 6.41 -6.05
N VAL A 262 17.99 6.73 -5.65
CA VAL A 262 17.48 8.10 -5.61
C VAL A 262 17.29 8.48 -4.15
N GLN A 263 17.96 9.52 -3.72
CA GLN A 263 17.98 9.97 -2.33
C GLN A 263 17.55 11.44 -2.26
N ASN A 264 17.05 11.87 -1.12
CA ASN A 264 16.91 13.28 -0.83
C ASN A 264 18.28 13.88 -0.42
N ARG A 265 18.37 15.20 -0.29
CA ARG A 265 19.61 15.90 0.14
C ARG A 265 20.12 15.46 1.52
N GLY A 266 19.29 14.90 2.37
CA GLY A 266 19.66 14.35 3.68
C GLY A 266 20.16 12.89 3.63
N GLY A 267 20.35 12.30 2.45
CA GLY A 267 20.82 10.93 2.27
C GLY A 267 19.74 9.84 2.49
N LYS A 268 18.48 10.21 2.74
CA LYS A 268 17.41 9.22 2.85
C LYS A 268 17.04 8.69 1.47
N THR A 269 17.08 7.36 1.30
CA THR A 269 16.64 6.69 0.08
C THR A 269 15.13 6.88 -0.12
N LEU A 270 14.76 7.28 -1.33
CA LEU A 270 13.39 7.47 -1.78
C LEU A 270 12.98 6.38 -2.77
N ALA A 271 13.92 5.96 -3.61
CA ALA A 271 13.72 4.87 -4.56
C ALA A 271 15.04 4.20 -4.91
N GLU A 272 14.96 2.97 -5.37
CA GLU A 272 16.01 2.27 -6.11
C GLU A 272 15.41 1.72 -7.40
N MET A 273 16.15 1.83 -8.51
CA MET A 273 15.72 1.34 -9.81
C MET A 273 16.87 0.79 -10.61
N GLY A 274 16.61 -0.27 -11.36
CA GLY A 274 17.67 -0.94 -12.11
C GLY A 274 17.18 -2.01 -13.06
N ILE A 275 18.13 -2.76 -13.57
CA ILE A 275 17.93 -3.94 -14.39
C ILE A 275 17.95 -5.13 -13.46
N VAL A 276 16.86 -5.89 -13.41
CA VAL A 276 16.75 -7.08 -12.56
C VAL A 276 17.81 -8.11 -12.95
N SER A 277 18.45 -8.70 -11.94
CA SER A 277 19.53 -9.67 -12.15
C SER A 277 19.04 -10.89 -12.94
N GLY A 278 19.84 -11.28 -13.95
CA GLY A 278 19.57 -12.46 -14.78
C GLY A 278 19.42 -13.74 -13.95
N ARG A 279 20.12 -13.86 -12.82
CA ARG A 279 19.97 -14.96 -11.87
C ARG A 279 18.55 -15.05 -11.32
N ILE A 280 17.94 -13.92 -10.99
CA ILE A 280 16.57 -13.89 -10.47
C ILE A 280 15.57 -14.16 -11.59
N LEU A 281 15.73 -13.52 -12.76
CA LEU A 281 14.83 -13.74 -13.90
C LEU A 281 14.76 -15.22 -14.31
N SER A 282 15.88 -15.92 -14.27
CA SER A 282 15.94 -17.36 -14.59
C SER A 282 15.12 -18.22 -13.64
N GLN A 283 14.95 -17.82 -12.36
CA GLN A 283 14.10 -18.54 -11.40
C GLN A 283 12.61 -18.49 -11.78
N PHE A 284 12.21 -17.47 -12.53
CA PHE A 284 10.84 -17.27 -13.00
C PHE A 284 10.63 -17.68 -14.47
N GLY A 285 11.69 -18.19 -15.14
CA GLY A 285 11.64 -18.54 -16.57
C GLY A 285 11.43 -17.32 -17.47
N ILE A 286 11.99 -16.17 -17.08
CA ILE A 286 11.88 -14.91 -17.84
C ILE A 286 13.21 -14.70 -18.56
N ASP A 287 13.17 -14.70 -19.92
CA ASP A 287 14.35 -14.47 -20.76
C ASP A 287 14.54 -13.00 -21.14
N ALA A 288 13.45 -12.25 -21.18
CA ALA A 288 13.48 -10.82 -21.53
C ALA A 288 14.01 -9.96 -20.37
N PRO A 289 14.75 -8.88 -20.66
CA PRO A 289 15.13 -7.92 -19.62
C PRO A 289 13.91 -7.34 -18.91
N VAL A 290 13.98 -7.28 -17.58
CA VAL A 290 13.00 -6.61 -16.75
C VAL A 290 13.67 -5.44 -16.04
N TYR A 291 13.09 -4.26 -16.17
CA TYR A 291 13.51 -3.07 -15.45
C TYR A 291 12.53 -2.86 -14.30
N PHE A 292 13.05 -2.70 -13.11
CA PHE A 292 12.29 -2.62 -11.88
C PHE A 292 12.68 -1.37 -11.08
N ALA A 293 11.68 -0.72 -10.51
CA ALA A 293 11.85 0.38 -9.56
C ALA A 293 11.03 0.12 -8.31
N ASP A 294 11.67 0.27 -7.16
CA ASP A 294 11.06 0.26 -5.84
C ASP A 294 11.12 1.66 -5.22
N LEU A 295 9.96 2.23 -4.93
CA LEU A 295 9.79 3.55 -4.33
C LEU A 295 9.30 3.37 -2.90
N GLN A 296 10.04 3.89 -1.93
CA GLN A 296 9.66 3.88 -0.52
C GLN A 296 8.54 4.89 -0.27
N TRP A 297 7.28 4.47 -0.37
CA TRP A 297 6.12 5.35 -0.31
C TRP A 297 6.05 6.15 0.98
N ASN A 298 6.33 5.53 2.13
CA ASN A 298 6.39 6.23 3.41
C ASN A 298 7.45 7.34 3.45
N ALA A 299 8.61 7.13 2.81
CA ALA A 299 9.66 8.12 2.72
C ALA A 299 9.27 9.27 1.78
N LEU A 300 8.59 8.96 0.68
CA LEU A 300 8.04 9.96 -0.25
C LEU A 300 7.00 10.84 0.44
N MET A 301 6.06 10.23 1.18
CA MET A 301 5.05 11.00 1.92
C MET A 301 5.68 11.97 2.94
N LYS A 302 6.72 11.53 3.64
CA LYS A 302 7.49 12.41 4.55
C LYS A 302 8.19 13.54 3.77
N ALA A 303 8.77 13.24 2.61
CA ALA A 303 9.49 14.23 1.81
C ALA A 303 8.56 15.31 1.23
N VAL A 304 7.30 14.96 0.89
CA VAL A 304 6.32 15.91 0.32
C VAL A 304 5.40 16.54 1.36
N ARG A 305 5.52 16.18 2.64
CA ARG A 305 4.58 16.62 3.71
C ARG A 305 4.38 18.14 3.76
N ASN A 306 5.46 18.91 3.59
CA ASN A 306 5.47 20.37 3.67
C ASN A 306 5.49 21.04 2.28
N GLN A 307 5.33 20.26 1.20
CA GLN A 307 5.32 20.78 -0.15
C GLN A 307 3.90 21.23 -0.52
N SER A 308 3.78 22.44 -1.02
CA SER A 308 2.55 22.96 -1.62
C SER A 308 2.80 23.31 -3.06
N VAL A 309 1.98 22.79 -3.95
CA VAL A 309 1.99 23.20 -5.35
C VAL A 309 1.18 24.50 -5.44
N THR A 310 1.88 25.61 -5.72
CA THR A 310 1.24 26.92 -5.91
C THR A 310 1.26 27.28 -7.39
N TYR A 311 0.12 27.71 -7.89
CA TYR A 311 0.02 28.27 -9.23
C TYR A 311 0.84 29.57 -9.32
N ARG A 312 1.63 29.70 -10.36
CA ARG A 312 2.28 30.93 -10.75
C ARG A 312 1.95 31.22 -12.22
N GLU A 313 1.58 32.43 -12.50
CA GLU A 313 1.39 32.86 -13.90
C GLU A 313 2.67 32.64 -14.70
N ILE A 314 2.51 32.13 -15.91
CA ILE A 314 3.60 32.02 -16.87
C ILE A 314 4.00 33.41 -17.28
N SER A 315 5.32 33.68 -17.34
CA SER A 315 5.81 34.97 -17.81
C SER A 315 5.26 35.28 -19.20
N LYS A 316 4.70 36.48 -19.38
CA LYS A 316 4.20 36.97 -20.66
C LYS A 316 5.34 37.39 -21.59
N TYR A 317 6.55 37.44 -21.05
CA TYR A 317 7.76 37.81 -21.84
C TYR A 317 8.56 36.56 -22.17
N PRO A 318 9.04 36.44 -23.45
CA PRO A 318 9.91 35.33 -23.85
C PRO A 318 11.23 35.40 -23.08
N ALA A 319 11.77 34.23 -22.72
CA ALA A 319 13.09 34.13 -22.14
C ALA A 319 14.15 34.45 -23.21
N VAL A 320 15.18 35.21 -22.84
CA VAL A 320 16.32 35.53 -23.70
C VAL A 320 17.54 34.88 -23.08
N SER A 321 18.16 33.94 -23.81
CA SER A 321 19.49 33.40 -23.48
C SER A 321 20.58 34.31 -24.09
N ARG A 322 21.59 34.62 -23.31
CA ARG A 322 22.76 35.33 -23.74
C ARG A 322 24.00 34.61 -23.25
N ASP A 323 24.99 34.42 -24.14
CA ASP A 323 26.27 33.87 -23.81
C ASP A 323 27.22 35.00 -23.43
N LEU A 324 27.98 34.83 -22.36
CA LEU A 324 29.04 35.73 -21.96
C LEU A 324 30.37 34.98 -22.08
N ALA A 325 31.21 35.39 -23.03
CA ALA A 325 32.57 34.90 -23.14
C ALA A 325 33.52 35.89 -22.45
N LEU A 326 34.25 35.42 -21.46
CA LEU A 326 35.26 36.20 -20.75
C LEU A 326 36.64 35.79 -21.24
N LEU A 327 37.47 36.73 -21.65
CA LEU A 327 38.88 36.54 -21.88
C LEU A 327 39.59 36.79 -20.54
N LEU A 328 40.27 35.78 -20.03
CA LEU A 328 41.06 35.89 -18.81
C LEU A 328 42.52 35.74 -19.15
N ASP A 329 43.37 36.59 -18.59
CA ASP A 329 44.82 36.40 -18.70
C ASP A 329 45.22 35.17 -17.85
N GLU A 330 46.16 34.38 -18.36
CA GLU A 330 46.74 33.27 -17.61
C GLU A 330 47.46 33.85 -16.38
N GLY A 331 46.97 33.54 -15.18
CA GLY A 331 47.59 33.90 -13.92
C GLY A 331 48.51 32.83 -13.37
#